data_2555d2caa7003e136e7574e3d80b4301
#
_entry.id   2555d2caa7003e136e7574e3d80b4301
#
_cell.length_a   1.000
_cell.length_b   1.000
_cell.length_c   1.000
_cell.angle_alpha   90.00
_cell.angle_beta   90.00
_cell.angle_gamma   90.00
#
_symmetry.space_group_name_H-M   'P 1'
#
loop_
_entity.id
_entity.type
_entity.pdbx_description
1 polymer ?
#
loop_
_entity_poly.entity_id
_entity_poly.type
_entity_poly.pdbx_seq_one_letter_code
_entity_poly.pdbx_strand_id
1 'polypeptide(L)'
;MKKIIVAFLLSVCLLSCGDKDNSNTEVKKDQEKKQEVKKDFKADFDVLNAMPDPIEIVDLVKSTSIDYDNSLLNKPENTEKYNSEYKMALNMGVYTVDLGYTNLHNKTQDAIKYLDATKKMTDGLKVSQFFDFEKIKSITQEGKDLNQLIITTGIGLDKMRQGLEDEKRSETITLIVAGGWLEAIYLATQVAEKSDRKELKEKIADQKIVINELIKMFEANKATSKHLADIYEDFKKINDAFANISVKNEEGKEVQVKMSKEDFDKLNQAIKEVRNKVIS
;
A
#
# COMPACT_ATOMS: atom_id res chain seq x y z
N MET A 1 24.35 48.34 21.99
CA MET A 1 25.23 49.34 21.40
C MET A 1 25.73 48.90 20.05
N LYS A 2 25.59 49.80 19.12
CA LYS A 2 26.14 49.86 17.72
C LYS A 2 25.47 48.98 16.62
N LYS A 3 24.56 49.65 15.93
CA LYS A 3 24.12 49.43 14.55
C LYS A 3 25.28 49.67 13.60
N ILE A 4 25.39 48.86 12.52
CA ILE A 4 26.08 49.30 11.29
C ILE A 4 25.16 48.98 10.11
N ILE A 5 24.68 50.06 9.51
CA ILE A 5 23.99 50.13 8.24
C ILE A 5 25.11 50.37 7.20
N VAL A 6 25.12 49.61 6.09
CA VAL A 6 25.86 49.98 4.88
C VAL A 6 24.90 49.87 3.72
N ALA A 7 24.56 51.05 3.16
CA ALA A 7 23.91 51.26 1.89
C ALA A 7 24.99 51.55 0.84
N PHE A 8 24.84 51.01 -0.38
CA PHE A 8 25.53 51.48 -1.57
C PHE A 8 24.65 51.19 -2.79
N LEU A 9 23.98 52.20 -3.26
CA LEU A 9 24.15 53.14 -4.35
C LEU A 9 24.04 52.58 -5.77
N LEU A 10 22.99 53.12 -6.42
CA LEU A 10 22.66 53.07 -7.86
C LEU A 10 23.87 53.48 -8.74
N SER A 11 23.92 52.89 -9.94
CA SER A 11 24.46 53.58 -11.12
C SER A 11 23.59 53.29 -12.34
N VAL A 12 22.98 54.35 -12.81
CA VAL A 12 22.25 54.47 -14.09
C VAL A 12 23.24 54.91 -15.14
N CYS A 13 23.28 54.23 -16.28
CA CYS A 13 23.79 54.84 -17.54
C CYS A 13 22.82 54.56 -18.67
N LEU A 14 22.24 55.69 -19.16
CA LEU A 14 21.46 55.79 -20.38
C LEU A 14 22.37 56.18 -21.56
N LEU A 15 21.84 55.99 -22.77
CA LEU A 15 22.17 56.51 -24.12
C LEU A 15 23.07 55.56 -24.95
N SER A 16 22.63 55.09 -26.14
CA SER A 16 22.40 55.92 -27.31
C SER A 16 21.74 55.10 -28.44
N CYS A 17 20.96 55.76 -29.25
CA CYS A 17 20.32 55.32 -30.49
C CYS A 17 21.31 55.01 -31.63
N GLY A 18 20.91 54.19 -32.59
CA GLY A 18 21.50 54.01 -33.90
C GLY A 18 20.76 53.01 -34.77
N ASP A 19 20.24 53.52 -35.89
CA ASP A 19 19.29 52.93 -36.84
C ASP A 19 19.77 51.74 -37.70
N LYS A 20 18.74 50.97 -38.11
CA LYS A 20 18.47 50.34 -39.42
C LYS A 20 19.00 48.97 -39.80
N ASP A 21 17.98 48.20 -40.08
CA ASP A 21 17.68 47.31 -41.22
C ASP A 21 18.12 45.84 -41.20
N ASN A 22 17.07 45.08 -41.34
CA ASN A 22 16.81 43.89 -42.18
C ASN A 22 16.82 42.50 -41.55
N SER A 23 15.56 42.03 -41.48
CA SER A 23 15.09 40.69 -41.81
C SER A 23 15.87 39.45 -41.32
N ASN A 24 15.34 38.82 -40.31
CA ASN A 24 14.88 37.41 -40.44
C ASN A 24 14.02 36.99 -39.21
N THR A 25 12.78 36.67 -39.52
CA THR A 25 11.78 36.21 -38.55
C THR A 25 12.04 34.74 -38.22
N GLU A 26 12.84 34.46 -37.22
CA GLU A 26 12.80 33.15 -36.56
C GLU A 26 11.80 33.19 -35.41
N VAL A 27 10.66 32.55 -35.66
CA VAL A 27 9.63 32.29 -34.66
C VAL A 27 10.23 31.34 -33.63
N LYS A 28 10.73 31.86 -32.53
CA LYS A 28 10.97 31.08 -31.31
C LYS A 28 9.60 30.68 -30.76
N LYS A 29 9.23 29.41 -30.98
CA LYS A 29 8.17 28.75 -30.21
C LYS A 29 8.62 28.70 -28.76
N ASP A 30 8.11 29.59 -27.95
CA ASP A 30 8.10 29.43 -26.51
C ASP A 30 7.33 28.15 -26.18
N GLN A 31 8.08 27.11 -25.83
CA GLN A 31 7.51 25.96 -25.16
C GLN A 31 7.19 26.38 -23.73
N GLU A 32 5.97 26.85 -23.51
CA GLU A 32 5.39 26.88 -22.18
C GLU A 32 5.42 25.43 -21.63
N LYS A 33 6.43 25.15 -20.82
CA LYS A 33 6.36 24.01 -19.89
C LYS A 33 5.18 24.28 -18.96
N LYS A 34 4.02 23.71 -19.25
CA LYS A 34 2.96 23.55 -18.25
C LYS A 34 3.59 22.83 -17.06
N GLN A 35 3.92 23.56 -16.02
CA GLN A 35 4.12 23.00 -14.71
C GLN A 35 2.77 22.42 -14.29
N GLU A 36 2.61 21.10 -14.41
CA GLU A 36 1.53 20.40 -13.73
C GLU A 36 1.70 20.69 -12.23
N VAL A 37 0.81 21.48 -11.69
CA VAL A 37 0.67 21.66 -10.25
C VAL A 37 0.25 20.29 -9.73
N LYS A 38 1.20 19.53 -9.18
CA LYS A 38 0.90 18.27 -8.48
C LYS A 38 -0.07 18.64 -7.34
N LYS A 39 -1.31 18.19 -7.43
CA LYS A 39 -2.23 18.28 -6.31
C LYS A 39 -1.67 17.39 -5.20
N ASP A 40 -1.56 17.95 -3.99
CA ASP A 40 -1.11 17.18 -2.83
C ASP A 40 -2.08 16.03 -2.55
N PHE A 41 -1.54 14.86 -2.29
CA PHE A 41 -2.31 13.68 -1.87
C PHE A 41 -2.93 13.96 -0.49
N LYS A 42 -4.23 13.70 -0.36
CA LYS A 42 -4.97 13.82 0.90
C LYS A 42 -5.11 12.43 1.53
N ALA A 43 -4.33 12.16 2.55
CA ALA A 43 -4.51 10.98 3.39
C ALA A 43 -5.44 11.32 4.55
N ASP A 44 -6.28 10.37 4.91
CA ASP A 44 -6.97 10.36 6.20
C ASP A 44 -6.22 9.40 7.12
N PHE A 45 -5.31 9.95 7.92
CA PHE A 45 -4.44 9.17 8.80
C PHE A 45 -5.23 8.50 9.92
N ASP A 46 -6.33 9.09 10.39
CA ASP A 46 -7.18 8.49 11.40
C ASP A 46 -7.81 7.20 10.85
N VAL A 47 -8.19 7.21 9.58
CA VAL A 47 -8.70 6.02 8.87
C VAL A 47 -7.60 4.98 8.69
N LEU A 48 -6.40 5.38 8.23
CA LEU A 48 -5.27 4.45 8.05
C LEU A 48 -4.84 3.81 9.39
N ASN A 49 -4.89 4.58 10.48
CA ASN A 49 -4.55 4.10 11.82
C ASN A 49 -5.62 3.18 12.42
N ALA A 50 -6.87 3.34 12.01
CA ALA A 50 -7.99 2.50 12.45
C ALA A 50 -8.12 1.21 11.63
N MET A 51 -7.38 1.06 10.53
CA MET A 51 -7.39 -0.19 9.76
C MET A 51 -6.73 -1.31 10.55
N PRO A 52 -7.34 -2.51 10.59
CA PRO A 52 -6.72 -3.68 11.21
C PRO A 52 -5.40 -3.99 10.49
N ASP A 53 -4.41 -4.46 11.27
CA ASP A 53 -3.15 -4.93 10.69
C ASP A 53 -3.45 -6.10 9.74
N PRO A 54 -2.99 -6.05 8.48
CA PRO A 54 -3.16 -7.17 7.54
C PRO A 54 -2.68 -8.51 8.09
N ILE A 55 -1.69 -8.52 8.99
CA ILE A 55 -1.17 -9.73 9.62
C ILE A 55 -2.20 -10.36 10.58
N GLU A 56 -3.11 -9.59 11.18
CA GLU A 56 -4.20 -10.14 12.01
C GLU A 56 -5.14 -11.03 11.19
N ILE A 57 -5.37 -10.73 9.93
CA ILE A 57 -6.15 -11.58 9.02
C ILE A 57 -5.40 -12.89 8.76
N VAL A 58 -4.08 -12.85 8.66
CA VAL A 58 -3.24 -14.03 8.49
C VAL A 58 -3.31 -14.95 9.71
N ASP A 59 -3.39 -14.41 10.93
CA ASP A 59 -3.54 -15.22 12.15
C ASP A 59 -4.86 -16.02 12.19
N LEU A 60 -5.92 -15.49 11.59
CA LEU A 60 -7.17 -16.23 11.40
C LEU A 60 -7.01 -17.44 10.48
N VAL A 61 -6.16 -17.32 9.46
CA VAL A 61 -5.82 -18.45 8.57
C VAL A 61 -5.21 -19.60 9.36
N LYS A 62 -4.40 -19.31 10.41
CA LYS A 62 -3.82 -20.32 11.31
C LYS A 62 -4.87 -21.19 12.00
N SER A 63 -5.96 -20.56 12.44
CA SER A 63 -7.04 -21.28 13.15
C SER A 63 -7.74 -22.32 12.27
N THR A 64 -7.56 -22.26 10.93
CA THR A 64 -8.24 -23.13 9.98
C THR A 64 -7.58 -24.51 9.81
N SER A 65 -6.36 -24.72 10.31
CA SER A 65 -5.57 -25.96 10.13
C SER A 65 -5.38 -26.36 8.65
N ILE A 66 -5.36 -25.38 7.74
CA ILE A 66 -5.08 -25.65 6.31
C ILE A 66 -3.58 -25.73 6.10
N ASP A 67 -3.16 -26.66 5.25
CA ASP A 67 -1.78 -26.87 4.89
C ASP A 67 -1.17 -25.63 4.16
N TYR A 68 0.12 -25.45 4.34
CA TYR A 68 0.88 -24.44 3.63
C TYR A 68 0.83 -24.65 2.12
N ASP A 69 0.48 -23.61 1.40
CA ASP A 69 0.42 -23.59 -0.07
C ASP A 69 1.20 -22.37 -0.61
N ASN A 70 2.46 -22.59 -0.98
CA ASN A 70 3.31 -21.54 -1.52
C ASN A 70 2.89 -21.04 -2.90
N SER A 71 2.03 -21.76 -3.60
CA SER A 71 1.52 -21.34 -4.91
C SER A 71 0.57 -20.13 -4.82
N LEU A 72 0.05 -19.85 -3.62
CA LEU A 72 -0.77 -18.68 -3.34
C LEU A 72 0.05 -17.38 -3.26
N LEU A 73 1.33 -17.48 -2.92
CA LEU A 73 2.17 -16.34 -2.59
C LEU A 73 2.74 -15.65 -3.82
N ASN A 74 3.07 -14.38 -3.69
CA ASN A 74 3.78 -13.64 -4.73
C ASN A 74 5.26 -14.07 -4.76
N LYS A 75 5.71 -14.64 -5.87
CA LYS A 75 7.08 -15.18 -5.98
C LYS A 75 8.12 -14.10 -5.67
N PRO A 76 9.12 -14.36 -4.80
CA PRO A 76 10.17 -13.40 -4.46
C PRO A 76 10.92 -12.85 -5.68
N GLU A 77 11.05 -13.64 -6.75
CA GLU A 77 11.71 -13.26 -8.00
C GLU A 77 10.97 -12.13 -8.74
N ASN A 78 9.68 -11.94 -8.46
CA ASN A 78 8.89 -10.86 -9.06
C ASN A 78 9.37 -9.47 -8.60
N THR A 79 10.18 -9.37 -7.54
CA THR A 79 10.79 -8.09 -7.11
C THR A 79 11.51 -7.36 -8.23
N GLU A 80 12.06 -8.08 -9.22
CA GLU A 80 12.74 -7.50 -10.38
C GLU A 80 11.79 -6.73 -11.33
N LYS A 81 10.48 -6.97 -11.24
CA LYS A 81 9.47 -6.32 -12.07
C LYS A 81 9.01 -4.97 -11.48
N TYR A 82 9.26 -4.74 -10.19
CA TYR A 82 8.74 -3.59 -9.46
C TYR A 82 9.76 -2.46 -9.45
N ASN A 83 9.76 -1.66 -10.52
CA ASN A 83 10.74 -0.61 -10.80
C ASN A 83 10.22 0.82 -10.60
N SER A 84 8.97 0.98 -10.14
CA SER A 84 8.38 2.28 -9.80
C SER A 84 7.97 2.32 -8.33
N GLU A 85 7.98 3.51 -7.73
CA GLU A 85 7.56 3.71 -6.33
C GLU A 85 6.15 3.12 -6.09
N TYR A 86 5.23 3.35 -7.01
CA TYR A 86 3.88 2.79 -6.98
C TYR A 86 3.87 1.25 -6.90
N LYS A 87 4.60 0.56 -7.80
CA LYS A 87 4.67 -0.92 -7.79
C LYS A 87 5.38 -1.44 -6.54
N MET A 88 6.47 -0.79 -6.12
CA MET A 88 7.19 -1.16 -4.91
C MET A 88 6.34 -1.00 -3.66
N ALA A 89 5.56 0.09 -3.55
CA ALA A 89 4.71 0.34 -2.40
C ALA A 89 3.61 -0.72 -2.24
N LEU A 90 2.84 -1.01 -3.30
CA LEU A 90 1.84 -2.07 -3.29
C LEU A 90 2.46 -3.43 -2.93
N ASN A 91 3.57 -3.79 -3.58
CA ASN A 91 4.19 -5.10 -3.39
C ASN A 91 5.01 -5.20 -2.09
N MET A 92 5.41 -4.11 -1.46
CA MET A 92 5.91 -4.13 -0.09
C MET A 92 4.82 -4.64 0.87
N GLY A 93 3.59 -4.14 0.73
CA GLY A 93 2.46 -4.63 1.51
C GLY A 93 2.19 -6.10 1.27
N VAL A 94 2.16 -6.53 -0.01
CA VAL A 94 1.99 -7.94 -0.41
C VAL A 94 3.05 -8.83 0.25
N TYR A 95 4.35 -8.52 0.08
CA TYR A 95 5.43 -9.35 0.63
C TYR A 95 5.46 -9.36 2.16
N THR A 96 5.01 -8.29 2.83
CA THR A 96 4.89 -8.28 4.29
C THR A 96 3.87 -9.32 4.77
N VAL A 97 2.75 -9.45 4.09
CA VAL A 97 1.72 -10.45 4.40
C VAL A 97 2.20 -11.87 4.05
N ASP A 98 2.87 -12.04 2.91
CA ASP A 98 3.46 -13.32 2.51
C ASP A 98 4.53 -13.80 3.52
N LEU A 99 5.34 -12.88 4.04
CA LEU A 99 6.27 -13.16 5.14
C LEU A 99 5.52 -13.64 6.39
N GLY A 100 4.43 -12.97 6.75
CA GLY A 100 3.56 -13.39 7.86
C GLY A 100 3.01 -14.80 7.65
N TYR A 101 2.49 -15.09 6.47
CA TYR A 101 1.93 -16.40 6.12
C TYR A 101 2.99 -17.52 6.17
N THR A 102 4.19 -17.29 5.67
CA THR A 102 5.29 -18.28 5.74
C THR A 102 5.72 -18.57 7.18
N ASN A 103 5.82 -17.52 8.02
CA ASN A 103 6.14 -17.68 9.46
C ASN A 103 5.04 -18.41 10.21
N LEU A 104 3.77 -18.11 9.90
CA LEU A 104 2.61 -18.80 10.47
C LEU A 104 2.70 -20.32 10.31
N HIS A 105 3.14 -20.76 9.15
CA HIS A 105 3.30 -22.19 8.82
C HIS A 105 4.69 -22.74 9.15
N ASN A 106 5.53 -22.01 9.90
CA ASN A 106 6.90 -22.39 10.27
C ASN A 106 7.79 -22.76 9.05
N LYS A 107 7.61 -22.08 7.92
CA LYS A 107 8.38 -22.30 6.69
C LYS A 107 9.60 -21.37 6.64
N THR A 108 10.52 -21.57 7.58
CA THR A 108 11.68 -20.66 7.80
C THR A 108 12.47 -20.32 6.53
N GLN A 109 12.72 -21.30 5.66
CA GLN A 109 13.49 -21.04 4.43
C GLN A 109 12.75 -20.16 3.44
N ASP A 110 11.42 -20.34 3.31
CA ASP A 110 10.62 -19.48 2.47
C ASP A 110 10.46 -18.11 3.13
N ALA A 111 10.22 -18.05 4.45
CA ALA A 111 10.13 -16.80 5.19
C ALA A 111 11.37 -15.92 5.02
N ILE A 112 12.59 -16.49 4.96
CA ILE A 112 13.81 -15.73 4.66
C ILE A 112 13.75 -15.11 3.25
N LYS A 113 13.27 -15.85 2.24
CA LYS A 113 13.14 -15.32 0.87
C LYS A 113 12.14 -14.15 0.81
N TYR A 114 11.02 -14.25 1.55
CA TYR A 114 10.02 -13.17 1.62
C TYR A 114 10.53 -11.99 2.45
N LEU A 115 11.35 -12.22 3.48
CA LEU A 115 12.04 -11.15 4.19
C LEU A 115 12.99 -10.38 3.27
N ASP A 116 13.77 -11.08 2.47
CA ASP A 116 14.68 -10.47 1.49
C ASP A 116 13.88 -9.69 0.41
N ALA A 117 12.75 -10.23 -0.05
CA ALA A 117 11.87 -9.54 -0.99
C ALA A 117 11.28 -8.25 -0.36
N THR A 118 10.78 -8.32 0.88
CA THR A 118 10.29 -7.16 1.63
C THR A 118 11.39 -6.12 1.80
N LYS A 119 12.60 -6.56 2.20
CA LYS A 119 13.76 -5.66 2.34
C LYS A 119 14.08 -4.95 1.03
N LYS A 120 14.07 -5.66 -0.10
CA LYS A 120 14.32 -5.05 -1.41
C LYS A 120 13.29 -3.97 -1.75
N MET A 121 12.01 -4.17 -1.42
CA MET A 121 10.97 -3.15 -1.61
C MET A 121 11.21 -1.96 -0.70
N THR A 122 11.53 -2.17 0.59
CA THR A 122 11.82 -1.07 1.54
C THR A 122 13.05 -0.27 1.14
N ASP A 123 14.10 -0.92 0.63
CA ASP A 123 15.30 -0.24 0.12
C ASP A 123 14.96 0.63 -1.10
N GLY A 124 14.19 0.10 -2.04
CA GLY A 124 13.73 0.84 -3.22
C GLY A 124 12.84 2.05 -2.88
N LEU A 125 12.02 1.95 -1.85
CA LEU A 125 11.19 3.03 -1.33
C LEU A 125 11.96 3.98 -0.41
N LYS A 126 13.20 3.68 -0.04
CA LYS A 126 14.03 4.43 0.93
C LYS A 126 13.40 4.51 2.33
N VAL A 127 12.85 3.40 2.80
CA VAL A 127 12.20 3.28 4.10
C VAL A 127 12.78 2.17 4.97
N SER A 128 13.84 1.49 4.52
CA SER A 128 14.45 0.37 5.23
C SER A 128 15.02 0.74 6.61
N GLN A 129 15.40 2.02 6.82
CA GLN A 129 15.88 2.53 8.11
C GLN A 129 14.84 2.45 9.24
N PHE A 130 13.57 2.29 8.94
CA PHE A 130 12.52 2.17 9.95
C PHE A 130 12.36 0.75 10.49
N PHE A 131 12.98 -0.25 9.84
CA PHE A 131 12.84 -1.67 10.19
C PHE A 131 14.13 -2.25 10.75
N ASP A 132 14.01 -3.02 11.82
CA ASP A 132 15.11 -3.84 12.37
C ASP A 132 15.15 -5.20 11.66
N PHE A 133 15.71 -5.22 10.45
CA PHE A 133 15.77 -6.43 9.62
C PHE A 133 16.60 -7.56 10.26
N GLU A 134 17.63 -7.24 11.06
CA GLU A 134 18.41 -8.25 11.76
C GLU A 134 17.58 -8.95 12.83
N LYS A 135 16.79 -8.16 13.59
CA LYS A 135 15.88 -8.73 14.58
C LYS A 135 14.76 -9.54 13.92
N ILE A 136 14.14 -9.04 12.84
CA ILE A 136 13.12 -9.76 12.08
C ILE A 136 13.69 -11.08 11.55
N LYS A 137 14.92 -11.07 11.03
CA LYS A 137 15.61 -12.26 10.53
C LYS A 137 15.86 -13.28 11.65
N SER A 138 16.33 -12.83 12.82
CA SER A 138 16.54 -13.72 13.98
C SER A 138 15.24 -14.41 14.40
N ILE A 139 14.16 -13.65 14.56
CA ILE A 139 12.83 -14.18 14.91
C ILE A 139 12.37 -15.21 13.86
N THR A 140 12.52 -14.89 12.57
CA THR A 140 12.16 -15.76 11.46
C THR A 140 12.98 -17.07 11.46
N GLN A 141 14.27 -16.98 11.75
CA GLN A 141 15.16 -18.17 11.81
C GLN A 141 14.87 -19.08 13.01
N GLU A 142 14.50 -18.50 14.13
CA GLU A 142 14.12 -19.26 15.32
C GLU A 142 12.78 -19.97 15.16
N GLY A 143 11.89 -19.47 14.29
CA GLY A 143 10.63 -20.11 13.89
C GLY A 143 9.61 -20.30 15.02
N LYS A 144 9.72 -19.55 16.13
CA LYS A 144 9.01 -19.87 17.36
C LYS A 144 8.02 -18.81 17.82
N ASP A 145 8.08 -17.58 17.32
CA ASP A 145 7.28 -16.50 17.91
C ASP A 145 6.71 -15.56 16.84
N LEU A 146 5.57 -15.97 16.27
CA LEU A 146 4.80 -15.13 15.36
C LEU A 146 4.40 -13.79 16.00
N ASN A 147 4.09 -13.79 17.31
CA ASN A 147 3.70 -12.56 18.00
C ASN A 147 4.86 -11.55 18.05
N GLN A 148 6.09 -12.02 18.29
CA GLN A 148 7.27 -11.15 18.21
C GLN A 148 7.50 -10.61 16.81
N LEU A 149 7.25 -11.40 15.77
CA LEU A 149 7.33 -10.95 14.39
C LEU A 149 6.31 -9.83 14.13
N ILE A 150 5.04 -10.04 14.51
CA ILE A 150 3.95 -9.05 14.39
C ILE A 150 4.34 -7.76 15.11
N ILE A 151 4.75 -7.84 16.37
CA ILE A 151 5.14 -6.67 17.16
C ILE A 151 6.34 -5.94 16.53
N THR A 152 7.37 -6.67 16.13
CA THR A 152 8.61 -6.05 15.59
C THR A 152 8.34 -5.39 14.23
N THR A 153 7.55 -6.04 13.38
CA THR A 153 7.14 -5.50 12.07
C THR A 153 6.19 -4.31 12.26
N GLY A 154 5.22 -4.40 13.17
CA GLY A 154 4.29 -3.31 13.50
C GLY A 154 5.00 -2.05 13.97
N ILE A 155 6.00 -2.17 14.87
CA ILE A 155 6.83 -1.02 15.28
C ILE A 155 7.54 -0.38 14.07
N GLY A 156 8.05 -1.18 13.14
CA GLY A 156 8.67 -0.69 11.92
C GLY A 156 7.68 0.05 11.01
N LEU A 157 6.49 -0.50 10.83
CA LEU A 157 5.42 0.11 10.05
C LEU A 157 4.95 1.45 10.64
N ASP A 158 4.81 1.54 11.97
CA ASP A 158 4.42 2.79 12.64
C ASP A 158 5.48 3.87 12.48
N LYS A 159 6.76 3.55 12.67
CA LYS A 159 7.88 4.49 12.44
C LYS A 159 7.94 4.93 10.98
N MET A 160 7.76 3.99 10.05
CA MET A 160 7.74 4.29 8.60
C MET A 160 6.58 5.23 8.27
N ARG A 161 5.39 5.00 8.83
CA ARG A 161 4.21 5.84 8.63
C ARG A 161 4.49 7.27 9.07
N GLN A 162 5.01 7.47 10.28
CA GLN A 162 5.39 8.79 10.80
C GLN A 162 6.44 9.46 9.90
N GLY A 163 7.51 8.74 9.52
CA GLY A 163 8.56 9.28 8.66
C GLY A 163 8.07 9.69 7.27
N LEU A 164 7.22 8.87 6.65
CA LEU A 164 6.64 9.18 5.34
C LEU A 164 5.62 10.33 5.41
N GLU A 165 4.90 10.47 6.54
CA GLU A 165 4.02 11.61 6.79
C GLU A 165 4.81 12.91 6.86
N ASP A 166 5.89 12.94 7.63
CA ASP A 166 6.81 14.08 7.73
C ASP A 166 7.41 14.45 6.36
N GLU A 167 7.70 13.45 5.53
CA GLU A 167 8.19 13.62 4.15
C GLU A 167 7.09 13.98 3.12
N LYS A 168 5.81 14.09 3.54
CA LYS A 168 4.64 14.29 2.67
C LYS A 168 4.46 13.20 1.61
N ARG A 169 4.77 11.96 1.95
CA ARG A 169 4.67 10.76 1.10
C ARG A 169 3.49 9.87 1.50
N SER A 170 2.37 10.48 1.84
CA SER A 170 1.15 9.79 2.28
C SER A 170 0.57 8.84 1.23
N GLU A 171 0.79 9.12 -0.06
CA GLU A 171 0.43 8.21 -1.14
C GLU A 171 1.14 6.86 -0.99
N THR A 172 2.44 6.88 -0.68
CA THR A 172 3.25 5.66 -0.48
C THR A 172 2.69 4.81 0.66
N ILE A 173 2.31 5.43 1.80
CA ILE A 173 1.70 4.73 2.94
C ILE A 173 0.39 4.05 2.50
N THR A 174 -0.48 4.81 1.84
CA THR A 174 -1.79 4.31 1.41
C THR A 174 -1.65 3.10 0.46
N LEU A 175 -0.69 3.15 -0.45
CA LEU A 175 -0.41 2.03 -1.37
C LEU A 175 0.15 0.80 -0.64
N ILE A 176 1.03 0.97 0.36
CA ILE A 176 1.55 -0.14 1.17
C ILE A 176 0.41 -0.82 1.92
N VAL A 177 -0.45 -0.03 2.59
CA VAL A 177 -1.61 -0.55 3.32
C VAL A 177 -2.58 -1.26 2.38
N ALA A 178 -2.86 -0.68 1.22
CA ALA A 178 -3.75 -1.27 0.23
C ALA A 178 -3.22 -2.60 -0.33
N GLY A 179 -1.92 -2.68 -0.60
CA GLY A 179 -1.27 -3.92 -1.06
C GLY A 179 -1.31 -5.02 0.01
N GLY A 180 -1.03 -4.66 1.27
CA GLY A 180 -1.12 -5.59 2.39
C GLY A 180 -2.55 -6.08 2.62
N TRP A 181 -3.52 -5.18 2.62
CA TRP A 181 -4.93 -5.56 2.73
C TRP A 181 -5.37 -6.50 1.60
N LEU A 182 -4.99 -6.18 0.37
CA LEU A 182 -5.33 -6.99 -0.81
C LEU A 182 -4.78 -8.43 -0.71
N GLU A 183 -3.52 -8.59 -0.29
CA GLU A 183 -2.92 -9.91 -0.12
C GLU A 183 -3.55 -10.68 1.03
N ALA A 184 -3.81 -10.02 2.17
CA ALA A 184 -4.43 -10.65 3.33
C ALA A 184 -5.84 -11.17 3.01
N ILE A 185 -6.69 -10.36 2.35
CA ILE A 185 -8.04 -10.78 1.95
C ILE A 185 -7.99 -11.84 0.86
N TYR A 186 -7.01 -11.79 -0.05
CA TYR A 186 -6.78 -12.84 -1.04
C TYR A 186 -6.49 -14.16 -0.36
N LEU A 187 -5.50 -14.23 0.54
CA LEU A 187 -5.19 -15.47 1.28
C LEU A 187 -6.39 -15.98 2.08
N ALA A 188 -7.12 -15.08 2.76
CA ALA A 188 -8.33 -15.45 3.50
C ALA A 188 -9.40 -16.07 2.60
N THR A 189 -9.64 -15.52 1.39
CA THR A 189 -10.61 -16.06 0.46
C THR A 189 -10.18 -17.41 -0.14
N GLN A 190 -8.86 -17.60 -0.42
CA GLN A 190 -8.35 -18.89 -0.89
C GLN A 190 -8.51 -19.99 0.16
N VAL A 191 -8.31 -19.65 1.43
CA VAL A 191 -8.52 -20.55 2.57
C VAL A 191 -10.01 -20.84 2.78
N ALA A 192 -10.87 -19.80 2.70
CA ALA A 192 -12.32 -19.95 2.84
C ALA A 192 -12.95 -20.80 1.72
N GLU A 193 -12.38 -20.76 0.52
CA GLU A 193 -12.79 -21.62 -0.61
C GLU A 193 -12.57 -23.12 -0.32
N LYS A 194 -11.54 -23.45 0.47
CA LYS A 194 -11.18 -24.82 0.88
C LYS A 194 -11.79 -25.23 2.22
N SER A 195 -12.33 -24.30 3.00
CA SER A 195 -12.87 -24.52 4.34
C SER A 195 -14.20 -23.79 4.54
N ASP A 196 -15.21 -24.47 5.10
CA ASP A 196 -16.52 -23.86 5.39
C ASP A 196 -16.57 -23.27 6.82
N ARG A 197 -15.53 -22.51 7.22
CA ARG A 197 -15.47 -21.92 8.55
C ARG A 197 -16.22 -20.59 8.60
N LYS A 198 -17.22 -20.55 9.48
CA LYS A 198 -18.08 -19.38 9.68
C LYS A 198 -17.28 -18.15 10.11
N GLU A 199 -16.35 -18.32 11.06
CA GLU A 199 -15.52 -17.24 11.60
C GLU A 199 -14.67 -16.55 10.53
N LEU A 200 -14.13 -17.33 9.59
CA LEU A 200 -13.34 -16.77 8.48
C LEU A 200 -14.23 -15.97 7.50
N LYS A 201 -15.42 -16.50 7.21
CA LYS A 201 -16.41 -15.78 6.37
C LYS A 201 -16.88 -14.50 7.04
N GLU A 202 -17.06 -14.48 8.36
CA GLU A 202 -17.36 -13.27 9.13
C GLU A 202 -16.28 -12.23 8.98
N LYS A 203 -15.02 -12.62 9.17
CA LYS A 203 -13.89 -11.70 9.03
C LYS A 203 -13.68 -11.19 7.59
N ILE A 204 -13.95 -12.03 6.59
CA ILE A 204 -13.97 -11.59 5.18
C ILE A 204 -15.09 -10.55 4.98
N ALA A 205 -16.28 -10.79 5.52
CA ALA A 205 -17.39 -9.86 5.39
C ALA A 205 -17.14 -8.51 6.11
N ASP A 206 -16.48 -8.52 7.26
CA ASP A 206 -16.07 -7.33 8.02
C ASP A 206 -15.14 -6.43 7.19
N GLN A 207 -14.37 -6.99 6.24
CA GLN A 207 -13.47 -6.22 5.38
C GLN A 207 -14.20 -5.25 4.45
N LYS A 208 -15.53 -5.34 4.34
CA LYS A 208 -16.34 -4.33 3.65
C LYS A 208 -16.14 -2.92 4.22
N ILE A 209 -15.88 -2.79 5.51
CA ILE A 209 -15.59 -1.51 6.14
C ILE A 209 -14.25 -0.96 5.64
N VAL A 210 -13.23 -1.81 5.64
CA VAL A 210 -11.86 -1.42 5.22
C VAL A 210 -11.83 -1.01 3.75
N ILE A 211 -12.44 -1.82 2.86
CA ILE A 211 -12.46 -1.48 1.42
C ILE A 211 -13.21 -0.16 1.15
N ASN A 212 -14.29 0.13 1.88
CA ASN A 212 -15.00 1.39 1.75
C ASN A 212 -14.12 2.60 2.08
N GLU A 213 -13.28 2.50 3.12
CA GLU A 213 -12.37 3.59 3.49
C GLU A 213 -11.23 3.74 2.46
N LEU A 214 -10.66 2.63 1.97
CA LEU A 214 -9.68 2.67 0.88
C LEU A 214 -10.25 3.33 -0.38
N ILE A 215 -11.49 2.99 -0.75
CA ILE A 215 -12.18 3.59 -1.90
C ILE A 215 -12.33 5.10 -1.73
N LYS A 216 -12.75 5.59 -0.55
CA LYS A 216 -12.87 7.04 -0.28
C LYS A 216 -11.53 7.76 -0.46
N MET A 217 -10.44 7.18 0.06
CA MET A 217 -9.10 7.75 -0.09
C MET A 217 -8.65 7.79 -1.54
N PHE A 218 -8.83 6.70 -2.28
CA PHE A 218 -8.47 6.67 -3.71
C PHE A 218 -9.36 7.60 -4.53
N GLU A 219 -10.66 7.69 -4.25
CA GLU A 219 -11.58 8.59 -4.94
C GLU A 219 -11.20 10.06 -4.74
N ALA A 220 -10.87 10.45 -3.51
CA ALA A 220 -10.43 11.80 -3.21
C ALA A 220 -9.13 12.19 -3.94
N ASN A 221 -8.32 11.21 -4.32
CA ASN A 221 -6.98 11.42 -4.87
C ASN A 221 -6.80 10.95 -6.32
N LYS A 222 -7.78 10.28 -6.94
CA LYS A 222 -7.67 9.72 -8.29
C LYS A 222 -7.29 10.74 -9.39
N ALA A 223 -7.53 12.03 -9.12
CA ALA A 223 -7.16 13.10 -10.05
C ALA A 223 -5.69 13.57 -9.90
N THR A 224 -4.94 13.05 -8.91
CA THR A 224 -3.54 13.45 -8.67
C THR A 224 -2.56 12.68 -9.55
N SER A 225 -2.87 11.43 -9.87
CA SER A 225 -2.05 10.63 -10.79
C SER A 225 -2.89 9.56 -11.51
N LYS A 226 -2.39 9.14 -12.69
CA LYS A 226 -3.00 8.02 -13.42
C LYS A 226 -2.99 6.72 -12.62
N HIS A 227 -1.93 6.47 -11.85
CA HIS A 227 -1.82 5.27 -11.04
C HIS A 227 -2.91 5.19 -9.95
N LEU A 228 -3.22 6.34 -9.32
CA LEU A 228 -4.30 6.39 -8.35
C LEU A 228 -5.68 6.24 -8.98
N ALA A 229 -5.86 6.75 -10.20
CA ALA A 229 -7.09 6.50 -10.95
C ALA A 229 -7.25 5.00 -11.28
N ASP A 230 -6.18 4.35 -11.74
CA ASP A 230 -6.19 2.93 -12.08
C ASP A 230 -6.46 2.05 -10.83
N ILE A 231 -5.82 2.34 -9.68
CA ILE A 231 -6.04 1.59 -8.43
C ILE A 231 -7.45 1.82 -7.88
N TYR A 232 -8.00 3.03 -8.00
CA TYR A 232 -9.39 3.32 -7.64
C TYR A 232 -10.35 2.41 -8.40
N GLU A 233 -10.23 2.33 -9.74
CA GLU A 233 -11.09 1.49 -10.56
C GLU A 233 -10.94 -0.01 -10.24
N ASP A 234 -9.73 -0.46 -9.93
CA ASP A 234 -9.48 -1.85 -9.56
C ASP A 234 -10.09 -2.17 -8.18
N PHE A 235 -9.85 -1.36 -7.17
CA PHE A 235 -10.40 -1.58 -5.83
C PHE A 235 -11.92 -1.38 -5.80
N LYS A 236 -12.47 -0.51 -6.66
CA LYS A 236 -13.91 -0.35 -6.83
C LYS A 236 -14.59 -1.65 -7.27
N LYS A 237 -13.97 -2.46 -8.15
CA LYS A 237 -14.50 -3.78 -8.51
C LYS A 237 -14.65 -4.69 -7.30
N ILE A 238 -13.66 -4.70 -6.41
CA ILE A 238 -13.73 -5.46 -5.15
C ILE A 238 -14.85 -4.91 -4.27
N ASN A 239 -14.94 -3.59 -4.12
CA ASN A 239 -15.98 -2.95 -3.32
C ASN A 239 -17.39 -3.26 -3.84
N ASP A 240 -17.58 -3.21 -5.16
CA ASP A 240 -18.86 -3.54 -5.81
C ASP A 240 -19.23 -5.02 -5.56
N ALA A 241 -18.25 -5.92 -5.48
CA ALA A 241 -18.50 -7.33 -5.13
C ALA A 241 -18.94 -7.53 -3.68
N PHE A 242 -18.63 -6.60 -2.76
CA PHE A 242 -19.16 -6.59 -1.40
C PHE A 242 -20.60 -6.09 -1.28
N ALA A 243 -21.25 -5.62 -2.36
CA ALA A 243 -22.54 -4.92 -2.28
C ALA A 243 -23.61 -5.71 -1.49
N ASN A 244 -23.77 -7.00 -1.78
CA ASN A 244 -24.77 -7.87 -1.15
C ASN A 244 -24.30 -8.52 0.14
N ILE A 245 -23.01 -8.39 0.49
CA ILE A 245 -22.43 -8.96 1.70
C ILE A 245 -22.69 -8.00 2.86
N SER A 246 -23.19 -8.50 3.97
CA SER A 246 -23.42 -7.70 5.18
C SER A 246 -23.19 -8.52 6.45
N VAL A 247 -22.76 -7.81 7.49
CA VAL A 247 -22.64 -8.33 8.86
C VAL A 247 -23.65 -7.62 9.71
N LYS A 248 -24.44 -8.39 10.46
CA LYS A 248 -25.31 -7.87 11.51
C LYS A 248 -24.73 -8.26 12.85
N ASN A 249 -24.36 -7.25 13.62
CA ASN A 249 -23.88 -7.42 14.99
C ASN A 249 -24.91 -6.74 15.90
N GLU A 250 -25.72 -7.56 16.62
CA GLU A 250 -26.67 -7.07 17.59
C GLU A 250 -26.15 -7.46 18.98
N GLU A 251 -26.13 -6.51 19.92
CA GLU A 251 -25.62 -6.73 21.27
C GLU A 251 -26.31 -7.94 21.94
N GLY A 252 -25.53 -8.90 22.43
CA GLY A 252 -26.01 -10.13 23.06
C GLY A 252 -26.50 -11.21 22.09
N LYS A 253 -26.35 -11.04 20.78
CA LYS A 253 -26.66 -12.06 19.76
C LYS A 253 -25.42 -12.49 19.00
N GLU A 254 -25.49 -13.69 18.44
CA GLU A 254 -24.47 -14.21 17.55
C GLU A 254 -24.36 -13.34 16.29
N VAL A 255 -23.14 -13.07 15.85
CA VAL A 255 -22.87 -12.34 14.59
C VAL A 255 -23.52 -13.08 13.42
N GLN A 256 -24.30 -12.39 12.61
CA GLN A 256 -24.94 -12.98 11.44
C GLN A 256 -24.33 -12.39 10.17
N VAL A 257 -23.68 -13.24 9.38
CA VAL A 257 -23.21 -12.89 8.05
C VAL A 257 -24.22 -13.28 6.99
N LYS A 258 -24.59 -12.31 6.17
CA LYS A 258 -25.32 -12.56 4.94
C LYS A 258 -24.31 -12.51 3.78
N MET A 259 -23.92 -13.67 3.30
CA MET A 259 -23.03 -13.88 2.14
C MET A 259 -23.43 -15.19 1.47
N SER A 260 -24.07 -15.12 0.32
CA SER A 260 -24.38 -16.31 -0.47
C SER A 260 -23.09 -16.89 -1.09
N LYS A 261 -23.17 -18.13 -1.58
CA LYS A 261 -22.05 -18.70 -2.33
C LYS A 261 -21.73 -17.87 -3.57
N GLU A 262 -22.73 -17.39 -4.27
CA GLU A 262 -22.56 -16.54 -5.45
C GLU A 262 -21.86 -15.21 -5.11
N ASP A 263 -22.23 -14.55 -4.00
CA ASP A 263 -21.57 -13.33 -3.54
C ASP A 263 -20.11 -13.60 -3.17
N PHE A 264 -19.82 -14.72 -2.51
CA PHE A 264 -18.46 -15.13 -2.19
C PHE A 264 -17.64 -15.40 -3.47
N ASP A 265 -18.18 -16.14 -4.43
CA ASP A 265 -17.49 -16.48 -5.67
C ASP A 265 -17.17 -15.20 -6.48
N LYS A 266 -18.10 -14.23 -6.55
CA LYS A 266 -17.88 -12.91 -7.19
C LYS A 266 -16.78 -12.13 -6.48
N LEU A 267 -16.80 -12.07 -5.15
CA LEU A 267 -15.80 -11.39 -4.36
C LEU A 267 -14.41 -12.02 -4.56
N ASN A 268 -14.31 -13.33 -4.44
CA ASN A 268 -13.07 -14.08 -4.63
C ASN A 268 -12.49 -13.85 -6.02
N GLN A 269 -13.33 -13.86 -7.07
CA GLN A 269 -12.91 -13.56 -8.43
C GLN A 269 -12.37 -12.13 -8.59
N ALA A 270 -13.08 -11.13 -8.07
CA ALA A 270 -12.65 -9.73 -8.13
C ALA A 270 -11.31 -9.52 -7.42
N ILE A 271 -11.13 -10.13 -6.23
CA ILE A 271 -9.87 -10.08 -5.48
C ILE A 271 -8.73 -10.73 -6.28
N LYS A 272 -8.94 -11.93 -6.84
CA LYS A 272 -7.96 -12.63 -7.68
C LYS A 272 -7.50 -11.78 -8.87
N GLU A 273 -8.43 -11.15 -9.56
CA GLU A 273 -8.15 -10.31 -10.74
C GLU A 273 -7.29 -9.10 -10.39
N VAL A 274 -7.69 -8.35 -9.35
CA VAL A 274 -6.96 -7.16 -8.90
C VAL A 274 -5.58 -7.53 -8.36
N ARG A 275 -5.50 -8.58 -7.55
CA ARG A 275 -4.24 -9.08 -7.01
C ARG A 275 -3.27 -9.50 -8.11
N ASN A 276 -3.74 -10.26 -9.11
CA ASN A 276 -2.90 -10.69 -10.23
C ASN A 276 -2.36 -9.50 -11.03
N LYS A 277 -3.13 -8.41 -11.16
CA LYS A 277 -2.67 -7.17 -11.78
C LYS A 277 -1.59 -6.47 -10.95
N VAL A 278 -1.72 -6.47 -9.63
CA VAL A 278 -0.76 -5.84 -8.70
C VAL A 278 0.59 -6.55 -8.72
N ILE A 279 0.60 -7.87 -8.79
CA ILE A 279 1.83 -8.69 -8.77
C ILE A 279 2.44 -8.98 -10.15
N SER A 280 1.87 -8.44 -11.22
CA SER A 280 2.32 -8.68 -12.60
C SER A 280 3.54 -7.84 -13.04
#